data_56333b946b1b3d73f1eebd43f43bbf0e
#
_entry.id   56333b946b1b3d73f1eebd43f43bbf0e
#
_cell.length_a   1.000
_cell.length_b   1.000
_cell.length_c   1.000
_cell.angle_alpha   90.00
_cell.angle_beta   90.00
_cell.angle_gamma   90.00
#
_symmetry.space_group_name_H-M   'P 1'
#
loop_
_entity.id
_entity.type
_entity.pdbx_description
1 polymer ?
#
loop_
_entity_poly.entity_id
_entity_poly.type
_entity_poly.pdbx_seq_one_letter_code
_entity_poly.pdbx_strand_id
1 'polypeptide(L)'
;QINAIIAEVSAAEIEPYQDNTVIEPLIDPSIALKGSKAKVTDVNESLGYTEWTLKNGIKVVVRPSTLKADEVFVTATSKGGLSMLTDEEYYQGAFLGMVMGQSGISKFSATELAKQLSGKSAYASLGAGEYEHSVNAGGSPKDIETILQLVYLNFTAPRFDETDLQNMKNMYVPYFKNMESDPNYIVSREFQKTMYGNHARRQITSAAQIEALNIPTLQAIHSKLYGYADDFRFLIVGNVDLDTLKPLVEKYLGSLPTSKKVEYAVVDDGVRFVDGNVVNDFRTAMQQPKVSVRLVYSGDMENNAKNRMIVELLSRALDSRYMISIREEKGGTYGVSVQGGIEKYPTEEYMMAIVF
;
A
#
# COMPACT_ATOMS: atom_id res chain seq x y z
N GLN A 1 3.11 -42.69 -8.48
CA GLN A 1 4.10 -41.80 -7.86
C GLN A 1 3.58 -41.24 -6.53
N ILE A 2 2.42 -40.55 -6.48
CA ILE A 2 1.88 -39.91 -5.25
C ILE A 2 1.71 -40.93 -4.12
N ASN A 3 1.07 -42.11 -4.41
CA ASN A 3 0.87 -43.18 -3.42
C ASN A 3 2.18 -43.79 -2.92
N ALA A 4 3.22 -43.84 -3.75
CA ALA A 4 4.54 -44.32 -3.36
C ALA A 4 5.22 -43.32 -2.40
N ILE A 5 5.14 -42.02 -2.68
CA ILE A 5 5.66 -40.97 -1.81
C ILE A 5 4.91 -40.95 -0.47
N ILE A 6 3.58 -41.07 -0.47
CA ILE A 6 2.79 -41.17 0.76
C ILE A 6 3.21 -42.38 1.59
N ALA A 7 3.40 -43.54 0.98
CA ALA A 7 3.82 -44.73 1.68
C ALA A 7 5.25 -44.61 2.25
N GLU A 8 6.16 -43.97 1.51
CA GLU A 8 7.53 -43.71 1.94
C GLU A 8 7.57 -42.71 3.15
N VAL A 9 6.84 -41.60 3.07
CA VAL A 9 6.75 -40.61 4.16
C VAL A 9 6.05 -41.21 5.39
N SER A 10 4.99 -42.03 5.19
CA SER A 10 4.29 -42.69 6.30
C SER A 10 5.13 -43.76 7.00
N ALA A 11 6.12 -44.34 6.30
CA ALA A 11 7.02 -45.38 6.83
C ALA A 11 8.32 -44.77 7.41
N ALA A 12 8.57 -43.48 7.16
CA ALA A 12 9.76 -42.81 7.67
C ALA A 12 9.60 -42.49 9.18
N GLU A 13 10.61 -42.83 9.96
CA GLU A 13 10.72 -42.31 11.35
C GLU A 13 11.03 -40.81 11.29
N ILE A 14 10.01 -39.99 11.44
CA ILE A 14 10.14 -38.53 11.47
C ILE A 14 10.31 -38.10 12.92
N GLU A 15 11.48 -37.52 13.24
CA GLU A 15 11.67 -36.90 14.55
C GLU A 15 10.70 -35.70 14.69
N PRO A 16 10.04 -35.56 15.88
CA PRO A 16 9.20 -34.40 16.12
C PRO A 16 9.99 -33.10 15.97
N TYR A 17 9.38 -32.13 15.28
CA TYR A 17 9.96 -30.80 15.18
C TYR A 17 10.18 -30.22 16.58
N GLN A 18 11.43 -29.85 16.87
CA GLN A 18 11.79 -29.14 18.10
C GLN A 18 11.93 -27.64 17.78
N ASP A 19 11.09 -26.83 18.38
CA ASP A 19 11.20 -25.38 18.28
C ASP A 19 12.27 -24.87 19.24
N ASN A 20 13.47 -24.66 18.73
CA ASN A 20 14.61 -24.09 19.46
C ASN A 20 14.64 -22.56 19.35
N THR A 21 13.51 -21.89 19.03
CA THR A 21 13.49 -20.44 18.86
C THR A 21 13.75 -19.74 20.18
N VAL A 22 14.82 -18.95 20.20
CA VAL A 22 15.10 -18.03 21.30
C VAL A 22 14.40 -16.71 21.02
N ILE A 23 13.59 -16.24 21.97
CA ILE A 23 12.95 -14.91 21.87
C ILE A 23 14.00 -13.86 22.19
N GLU A 24 14.23 -13.00 21.21
CA GLU A 24 15.22 -11.93 21.28
C GLU A 24 14.56 -10.55 21.16
N PRO A 25 15.19 -9.48 21.66
CA PRO A 25 14.72 -8.12 21.40
C PRO A 25 14.70 -7.81 19.88
N LEU A 26 13.61 -7.20 19.39
CA LEU A 26 13.48 -6.80 17.99
C LEU A 26 14.54 -5.77 17.60
N ILE A 27 14.81 -4.82 18.50
CA ILE A 27 15.89 -3.83 18.36
C ILE A 27 17.06 -4.30 19.22
N ASP A 28 18.24 -4.37 18.61
CA ASP A 28 19.46 -4.74 19.34
C ASP A 28 19.68 -3.79 20.53
N PRO A 29 19.83 -4.31 21.76
CA PRO A 29 20.05 -3.49 22.95
C PRO A 29 21.27 -2.57 22.89
N SER A 30 22.25 -2.86 22.03
CA SER A 30 23.43 -2.00 21.79
C SER A 30 23.07 -0.72 21.01
N ILE A 31 21.92 -0.70 20.32
CA ILE A 31 21.45 0.49 19.60
C ILE A 31 20.88 1.49 20.59
N ALA A 32 21.61 2.60 20.79
CA ALA A 32 21.16 3.68 21.64
C ALA A 32 20.04 4.49 20.98
N LEU A 33 18.79 4.26 21.40
CA LEU A 33 17.66 5.09 21.01
C LEU A 33 17.74 6.43 21.75
N LYS A 34 18.16 7.50 21.05
CA LYS A 34 18.36 8.83 21.66
C LYS A 34 17.05 9.47 22.11
N GLY A 35 15.96 9.15 21.42
CA GLY A 35 14.66 9.73 21.68
C GLY A 35 14.58 11.23 21.38
N SER A 36 13.40 11.78 21.44
CA SER A 36 13.14 13.20 21.25
C SER A 36 11.90 13.62 22.01
N LYS A 37 12.01 14.66 22.86
CA LYS A 37 10.89 15.13 23.68
C LYS A 37 9.77 15.68 22.84
N ALA A 38 8.55 15.34 23.21
CA ALA A 38 7.30 15.77 22.59
C ALA A 38 6.67 16.94 23.35
N LYS A 39 6.24 17.97 22.60
CA LYS A 39 5.40 19.07 23.11
C LYS A 39 4.02 18.92 22.52
N VAL A 40 2.98 19.20 23.33
CA VAL A 40 1.61 19.37 22.83
C VAL A 40 1.58 20.64 21.98
N THR A 41 1.16 20.53 20.74
CA THR A 41 1.10 21.65 19.78
C THR A 41 -0.33 21.98 19.36
N ASP A 42 -1.25 21.04 19.48
CA ASP A 42 -2.67 21.26 19.25
C ASP A 42 -3.52 20.28 20.07
N VAL A 43 -4.71 20.72 20.48
CA VAL A 43 -5.73 19.86 21.09
C VAL A 43 -7.07 20.25 20.48
N ASN A 44 -7.74 19.27 19.88
CA ASN A 44 -9.05 19.46 19.28
C ASN A 44 -10.10 18.61 20.03
N GLU A 45 -10.84 19.24 20.89
CA GLU A 45 -11.87 18.56 21.71
C GLU A 45 -13.02 17.99 20.87
N SER A 46 -13.42 18.70 19.81
CA SER A 46 -14.53 18.27 18.96
C SER A 46 -14.21 17.02 18.13
N LEU A 47 -12.96 16.85 17.71
CA LEU A 47 -12.46 15.67 17.02
C LEU A 47 -11.79 14.65 17.96
N GLY A 48 -11.56 15.05 19.21
CA GLY A 48 -11.00 14.18 20.26
C GLY A 48 -9.54 13.77 20.02
N TYR A 49 -8.71 14.67 19.48
CA TYR A 49 -7.30 14.39 19.27
C TYR A 49 -6.36 15.34 19.98
N THR A 50 -5.15 14.88 20.23
CA THR A 50 -4.01 15.69 20.68
C THR A 50 -2.88 15.56 19.66
N GLU A 51 -2.31 16.67 19.20
CA GLU A 51 -1.10 16.67 18.36
C GLU A 51 0.13 16.94 19.21
N TRP A 52 1.14 16.12 19.00
CA TRP A 52 2.48 16.30 19.55
C TRP A 52 3.46 16.65 18.44
N THR A 53 4.32 17.63 18.68
CA THR A 53 5.51 17.87 17.86
C THR A 53 6.75 17.50 18.66
N LEU A 54 7.53 16.56 18.12
CA LEU A 54 8.78 16.09 18.69
C LEU A 54 9.91 17.09 18.36
N LYS A 55 10.96 17.14 19.19
CA LYS A 55 12.11 18.04 18.96
C LYS A 55 12.85 17.72 17.66
N ASN A 56 12.79 16.48 17.15
CA ASN A 56 13.33 16.09 15.85
C ASN A 56 12.46 16.54 14.65
N GLY A 57 11.33 17.17 14.88
CA GLY A 57 10.43 17.73 13.86
C GLY A 57 9.21 16.85 13.53
N ILE A 58 9.19 15.60 13.95
CA ILE A 58 8.09 14.67 13.67
C ILE A 58 6.81 15.12 14.37
N LYS A 59 5.71 15.09 13.65
CA LYS A 59 4.35 15.38 14.15
C LYS A 59 3.56 14.08 14.34
N VAL A 60 2.93 13.97 15.50
CA VAL A 60 2.15 12.80 15.89
C VAL A 60 0.77 13.26 16.38
N VAL A 61 -0.26 12.88 15.66
CA VAL A 61 -1.66 13.08 16.07
C VAL A 61 -2.12 11.82 16.78
N VAL A 62 -2.62 11.95 17.98
CA VAL A 62 -3.14 10.85 18.78
C VAL A 62 -4.63 11.07 19.04
N ARG A 63 -5.45 10.10 18.63
CA ARG A 63 -6.88 10.10 18.90
C ARG A 63 -7.25 8.86 19.73
N PRO A 64 -7.34 8.96 21.07
CA PRO A 64 -7.85 7.88 21.90
C PRO A 64 -9.27 7.50 21.49
N SER A 65 -9.55 6.21 21.43
CA SER A 65 -10.87 5.70 21.05
C SER A 65 -11.14 4.38 21.75
N THR A 66 -12.29 4.26 22.37
CA THR A 66 -12.78 3.05 23.07
C THR A 66 -13.76 2.24 22.22
N LEU A 67 -13.95 2.58 20.94
CA LEU A 67 -14.85 1.85 20.04
C LEU A 67 -14.48 0.38 19.89
N LYS A 68 -13.18 0.08 19.92
CA LYS A 68 -12.64 -1.28 20.02
C LYS A 68 -11.58 -1.30 21.12
N ALA A 69 -11.81 -2.10 22.14
CA ALA A 69 -10.96 -2.14 23.32
C ALA A 69 -9.59 -2.77 23.08
N ASP A 70 -9.48 -3.62 22.07
CA ASP A 70 -8.32 -4.48 21.76
C ASP A 70 -7.57 -4.08 20.49
N GLU A 71 -7.83 -2.86 19.96
CA GLU A 71 -7.27 -2.42 18.69
C GLU A 71 -6.62 -1.03 18.78
N VAL A 72 -5.44 -0.91 18.16
CA VAL A 72 -4.75 0.35 17.91
C VAL A 72 -4.13 0.34 16.51
N PHE A 73 -4.26 1.45 15.80
CA PHE A 73 -3.63 1.70 14.50
C PHE A 73 -2.61 2.82 14.59
N VAL A 74 -1.51 2.63 13.90
CA VAL A 74 -0.47 3.63 13.70
C VAL A 74 -0.26 3.76 12.20
N THR A 75 -0.54 4.93 11.64
CA THR A 75 -0.29 5.23 10.23
C THR A 75 0.65 6.42 10.15
N ALA A 76 1.68 6.31 9.33
CA ALA A 76 2.53 7.43 8.97
C ALA A 76 2.43 7.64 7.46
N THR A 77 2.15 8.86 7.01
CA THR A 77 2.02 9.20 5.59
C THR A 77 2.88 10.39 5.22
N SER A 78 3.47 10.33 4.04
CA SER A 78 4.17 11.44 3.41
C SER A 78 3.81 11.53 1.93
N LYS A 79 3.95 12.71 1.35
CA LYS A 79 3.62 12.98 -0.05
C LYS A 79 4.70 12.45 -0.99
N GLY A 80 4.36 12.39 -2.27
CA GLY A 80 5.27 12.03 -3.34
C GLY A 80 5.07 10.60 -3.85
N GLY A 81 5.24 9.61 -2.99
CA GLY A 81 5.04 8.21 -3.38
C GLY A 81 5.85 7.81 -4.62
N LEU A 82 5.26 6.97 -5.46
CA LEU A 82 5.89 6.48 -6.68
C LEU A 82 6.15 7.60 -7.72
N SER A 83 5.44 8.75 -7.62
CA SER A 83 5.68 9.88 -8.53
C SER A 83 7.11 10.44 -8.43
N MET A 84 7.77 10.26 -7.30
CA MET A 84 9.16 10.70 -7.08
C MET A 84 10.20 9.78 -7.73
N LEU A 85 9.79 8.63 -8.21
CA LEU A 85 10.67 7.61 -8.79
C LEU A 85 10.83 7.83 -10.30
N THR A 86 11.90 7.32 -10.88
CA THR A 86 12.04 7.24 -12.33
C THR A 86 11.08 6.17 -12.90
N ASP A 87 10.85 6.17 -14.21
CA ASP A 87 10.01 5.17 -14.86
C ASP A 87 10.52 3.74 -14.65
N GLU A 88 11.85 3.58 -14.59
CA GLU A 88 12.50 2.30 -14.31
C GLU A 88 12.30 1.83 -12.88
N GLU A 89 12.31 2.77 -11.91
CA GLU A 89 12.08 2.48 -10.48
C GLU A 89 10.59 2.30 -10.16
N TYR A 90 9.68 2.88 -10.93
CA TYR A 90 8.26 2.99 -10.62
C TYR A 90 7.61 1.63 -10.28
N TYR A 91 7.76 0.65 -11.16
CA TYR A 91 7.19 -0.68 -10.93
C TYR A 91 7.88 -1.43 -9.80
N GLN A 92 9.18 -1.27 -9.63
CA GLN A 92 9.90 -1.87 -8.51
C GLN A 92 9.44 -1.27 -7.18
N GLY A 93 9.20 0.04 -7.14
CA GLY A 93 8.66 0.74 -5.96
C GLY A 93 7.29 0.20 -5.53
N ALA A 94 6.42 -0.14 -6.46
CA ALA A 94 5.12 -0.74 -6.17
C ALA A 94 5.23 -2.11 -5.46
N PHE A 95 6.33 -2.85 -5.64
CA PHE A 95 6.59 -4.13 -5.00
C PHE A 95 7.45 -4.05 -3.73
N LEU A 96 7.95 -2.86 -3.37
CA LEU A 96 8.85 -2.66 -2.23
C LEU A 96 8.29 -3.29 -0.93
N GLY A 97 7.07 -2.95 -0.57
CA GLY A 97 6.45 -3.46 0.66
C GLY A 97 6.24 -4.98 0.64
N MET A 98 5.92 -5.55 -0.52
CA MET A 98 5.77 -7.00 -0.69
C MET A 98 7.11 -7.72 -0.50
N VAL A 99 8.17 -7.25 -1.16
CA VAL A 99 9.51 -7.86 -1.07
C VAL A 99 10.03 -7.78 0.36
N MET A 100 9.90 -6.63 1.03
CA MET A 100 10.30 -6.49 2.43
C MET A 100 9.50 -7.41 3.35
N GLY A 101 8.18 -7.52 3.14
CA GLY A 101 7.32 -8.43 3.91
C GLY A 101 7.75 -9.90 3.82
N GLN A 102 8.22 -10.34 2.65
CA GLN A 102 8.76 -11.69 2.45
C GLN A 102 10.16 -11.87 3.04
N SER A 103 10.98 -10.83 3.01
CA SER A 103 12.34 -10.88 3.53
C SER A 103 12.43 -10.77 5.07
N GLY A 104 11.39 -10.21 5.72
CA GLY A 104 11.39 -9.96 7.15
C GLY A 104 11.88 -8.56 7.52
N ILE A 105 12.51 -8.40 8.69
CA ILE A 105 12.98 -7.08 9.17
C ILE A 105 14.23 -7.20 10.03
N SER A 106 15.13 -6.24 9.93
CA SER A 106 16.38 -6.22 10.68
C SER A 106 17.16 -7.53 10.49
N LYS A 107 17.52 -8.22 11.55
CA LYS A 107 18.21 -9.52 11.51
C LYS A 107 17.26 -10.71 11.30
N PHE A 108 15.97 -10.53 11.43
CA PHE A 108 14.99 -11.61 11.39
C PHE A 108 14.42 -11.81 9.98
N SER A 109 14.47 -13.04 9.48
CA SER A 109 13.65 -13.46 8.33
C SER A 109 12.15 -13.37 8.66
N ALA A 110 11.29 -13.46 7.67
CA ALA A 110 9.83 -13.42 7.91
C ALA A 110 9.36 -14.51 8.86
N THR A 111 9.92 -15.72 8.75
CA THR A 111 9.61 -16.86 9.63
C THR A 111 10.12 -16.63 11.06
N GLU A 112 11.34 -16.13 11.22
CA GLU A 112 11.88 -15.80 12.53
C GLU A 112 11.11 -14.65 13.19
N LEU A 113 10.77 -13.61 12.42
CA LEU A 113 9.95 -12.51 12.92
C LEU A 113 8.57 -13.00 13.42
N ALA A 114 7.92 -13.89 12.65
CA ALA A 114 6.64 -14.47 13.08
C ALA A 114 6.78 -15.22 14.41
N LYS A 115 7.88 -15.93 14.63
CA LYS A 115 8.18 -16.61 15.92
C LYS A 115 8.46 -15.59 17.02
N GLN A 116 9.21 -14.51 16.76
CA GLN A 116 9.48 -13.43 17.74
C GLN A 116 8.20 -12.72 18.17
N LEU A 117 7.21 -12.65 17.27
CA LEU A 117 5.91 -12.04 17.52
C LEU A 117 4.85 -13.03 18.04
N SER A 118 5.22 -14.29 18.29
CA SER A 118 4.28 -15.28 18.81
C SER A 118 3.63 -14.80 20.13
N GLY A 119 2.30 -14.87 20.22
CA GLY A 119 1.52 -14.38 21.36
C GLY A 119 1.33 -12.86 21.41
N LYS A 120 1.87 -12.11 20.44
CA LYS A 120 1.64 -10.67 20.26
C LYS A 120 0.73 -10.41 19.06
N SER A 121 -0.07 -9.37 19.16
CA SER A 121 -0.81 -8.81 18.05
C SER A 121 -0.17 -7.49 17.64
N ALA A 122 0.80 -7.56 16.73
CA ALA A 122 1.56 -6.41 16.24
C ALA A 122 2.03 -6.65 14.81
N TYR A 123 1.83 -5.66 13.96
CA TYR A 123 2.35 -5.65 12.59
C TYR A 123 2.79 -4.25 12.18
N ALA A 124 3.67 -4.17 11.19
CA ALA A 124 3.97 -2.95 10.43
C ALA A 124 4.38 -3.31 9.01
N SER A 125 3.98 -2.50 8.04
CA SER A 125 4.29 -2.67 6.62
C SER A 125 4.45 -1.33 5.94
N LEU A 126 5.23 -1.30 4.85
CA LEU A 126 5.37 -0.15 3.98
C LEU A 126 4.32 -0.18 2.87
N GLY A 127 3.84 1.00 2.47
CA GLY A 127 2.96 1.21 1.34
C GLY A 127 3.48 2.34 0.46
N ALA A 128 3.67 2.09 -0.83
CA ALA A 128 4.00 3.12 -1.80
C ALA A 128 2.85 3.22 -2.80
N GLY A 129 2.01 4.23 -2.62
CA GLY A 129 0.99 4.65 -3.56
C GLY A 129 1.56 5.60 -4.59
N GLU A 130 0.74 6.02 -5.53
CA GLU A 130 1.17 6.83 -6.66
C GLU A 130 1.72 8.19 -6.22
N TYR A 131 1.01 8.87 -5.30
CA TYR A 131 1.32 10.25 -4.86
C TYR A 131 1.56 10.36 -3.35
N GLU A 132 1.53 9.25 -2.64
CA GLU A 132 1.91 9.19 -1.23
C GLU A 132 2.58 7.86 -0.90
N HIS A 133 3.40 7.87 0.14
CA HIS A 133 3.96 6.66 0.72
C HIS A 133 3.70 6.63 2.22
N SER A 134 3.62 5.42 2.77
CA SER A 134 3.12 5.22 4.11
C SER A 134 3.81 4.08 4.85
N VAL A 135 3.74 4.14 6.17
CA VAL A 135 3.95 3.00 7.05
C VAL A 135 2.61 2.75 7.75
N ASN A 136 2.09 1.54 7.60
CA ASN A 136 0.85 1.10 8.23
C ASN A 136 1.17 0.05 9.28
N ALA A 137 0.76 0.29 10.52
CA ALA A 137 1.03 -0.58 11.65
C ALA A 137 -0.18 -0.66 12.56
N GLY A 138 -0.25 -1.70 13.36
CA GLY A 138 -1.34 -1.84 14.31
C GLY A 138 -1.31 -3.18 15.05
N GLY A 139 -2.33 -3.38 15.87
CA GLY A 139 -2.49 -4.57 16.69
C GLY A 139 -3.18 -4.30 18.01
N SER A 140 -2.80 -5.04 19.03
CA SER A 140 -3.38 -4.87 20.38
C SER A 140 -2.72 -3.70 21.13
N PRO A 141 -3.47 -2.90 21.88
CA PRO A 141 -2.94 -1.83 22.73
C PRO A 141 -1.85 -2.31 23.72
N LYS A 142 -1.95 -3.54 24.23
CA LYS A 142 -0.92 -4.13 25.12
C LYS A 142 0.42 -4.32 24.42
N ASP A 143 0.43 -4.40 23.08
CA ASP A 143 1.62 -4.63 22.26
C ASP A 143 2.10 -3.34 21.56
N ILE A 144 1.60 -2.16 22.00
CA ILE A 144 1.90 -0.85 21.35
C ILE A 144 3.41 -0.58 21.27
N GLU A 145 4.20 -0.97 22.26
CA GLU A 145 5.65 -0.82 22.21
C GLU A 145 6.24 -1.67 21.08
N THR A 146 5.79 -2.92 20.91
CA THR A 146 6.22 -3.79 19.80
C THR A 146 5.82 -3.18 18.44
N ILE A 147 4.62 -2.61 18.33
CA ILE A 147 4.17 -1.92 17.11
C ILE A 147 5.11 -0.74 16.77
N LEU A 148 5.45 0.10 17.74
CA LEU A 148 6.36 1.23 17.53
C LEU A 148 7.80 0.78 17.23
N GLN A 149 8.26 -0.35 17.78
CA GLN A 149 9.55 -0.98 17.41
C GLN A 149 9.54 -1.42 15.94
N LEU A 150 8.47 -2.07 15.47
CA LEU A 150 8.32 -2.46 14.06
C LEU A 150 8.29 -1.24 13.14
N VAL A 151 7.56 -0.18 13.52
CA VAL A 151 7.57 1.09 12.77
C VAL A 151 8.99 1.64 12.67
N TYR A 152 9.71 1.74 13.79
CA TYR A 152 11.10 2.19 13.82
C TYR A 152 12.01 1.37 12.90
N LEU A 153 11.90 0.05 12.95
CA LEU A 153 12.71 -0.86 12.13
C LEU A 153 12.39 -0.75 10.62
N ASN A 154 11.14 -0.48 10.24
CA ASN A 154 10.79 -0.27 8.84
C ASN A 154 11.52 0.93 8.21
N PHE A 155 11.82 1.96 8.99
CA PHE A 155 12.64 3.10 8.54
C PHE A 155 14.15 2.81 8.60
N THR A 156 14.61 2.11 9.64
CA THR A 156 16.05 2.12 10.01
C THR A 156 16.79 0.82 9.70
N ALA A 157 16.08 -0.27 9.57
CA ALA A 157 16.66 -1.60 9.38
C ALA A 157 15.86 -2.47 8.41
N PRO A 158 15.61 -1.99 7.16
CA PRO A 158 14.93 -2.78 6.15
C PRO A 158 15.75 -4.03 5.84
N ARG A 159 15.07 -5.16 5.66
CA ARG A 159 15.73 -6.40 5.23
C ARG A 159 15.36 -6.74 3.80
N PHE A 160 16.36 -7.08 3.02
CA PHE A 160 16.22 -7.59 1.65
C PHE A 160 17.03 -8.86 1.51
N ASP A 161 16.43 -9.93 1.06
CA ASP A 161 17.07 -11.23 0.92
C ASP A 161 16.92 -11.75 -0.52
N GLU A 162 18.03 -12.11 -1.14
CA GLU A 162 18.04 -12.55 -2.55
C GLU A 162 17.30 -13.87 -2.73
N THR A 163 17.40 -14.78 -1.76
CA THR A 163 16.70 -16.08 -1.83
C THR A 163 15.20 -15.88 -1.73
N ASP A 164 14.75 -14.99 -0.84
CA ASP A 164 13.33 -14.68 -0.68
C ASP A 164 12.77 -13.97 -1.92
N LEU A 165 13.53 -13.03 -2.51
CA LEU A 165 13.17 -12.39 -3.77
C LEU A 165 13.07 -13.42 -4.90
N GLN A 166 14.03 -14.34 -5.01
CA GLN A 166 13.99 -15.38 -6.05
C GLN A 166 12.82 -16.35 -5.84
N ASN A 167 12.51 -16.74 -4.61
CA ASN A 167 11.34 -17.55 -4.29
C ASN A 167 10.03 -16.84 -4.68
N MET A 168 9.94 -15.54 -4.42
CA MET A 168 8.82 -14.70 -4.84
C MET A 168 8.70 -14.67 -6.38
N LYS A 169 9.80 -14.48 -7.11
CA LYS A 169 9.81 -14.52 -8.58
C LYS A 169 9.36 -15.88 -9.10
N ASN A 170 9.86 -16.97 -8.53
CA ASN A 170 9.49 -18.33 -8.93
C ASN A 170 7.99 -18.61 -8.76
N MET A 171 7.34 -17.96 -7.80
CA MET A 171 5.90 -18.06 -7.57
C MET A 171 5.10 -17.16 -8.53
N TYR A 172 5.47 -15.88 -8.62
CA TYR A 172 4.65 -14.87 -9.30
C TYR A 172 4.89 -14.79 -10.81
N VAL A 173 6.11 -15.06 -11.32
CA VAL A 173 6.37 -15.01 -12.76
C VAL A 173 5.50 -15.98 -13.55
N PRO A 174 5.39 -17.28 -13.19
CA PRO A 174 4.48 -18.20 -13.87
C PRO A 174 3.00 -17.78 -13.73
N TYR A 175 2.60 -17.26 -12.57
CA TYR A 175 1.25 -16.77 -12.34
C TYR A 175 0.89 -15.62 -13.30
N PHE A 176 1.73 -14.59 -13.40
CA PHE A 176 1.51 -13.48 -14.31
C PHE A 176 1.61 -13.89 -15.79
N LYS A 177 2.52 -14.80 -16.17
CA LYS A 177 2.55 -15.36 -17.53
C LYS A 177 1.24 -16.05 -17.91
N ASN A 178 0.63 -16.76 -16.97
CA ASN A 178 -0.66 -17.37 -17.21
C ASN A 178 -1.78 -16.32 -17.32
N MET A 179 -1.78 -15.32 -16.43
CA MET A 179 -2.75 -14.20 -16.48
C MET A 179 -2.66 -13.39 -17.77
N GLU A 180 -1.46 -13.18 -18.34
CA GLU A 180 -1.29 -12.44 -19.58
C GLU A 180 -2.02 -13.08 -20.77
N SER A 181 -2.35 -14.37 -20.67
CA SER A 181 -3.17 -15.11 -21.64
C SER A 181 -4.66 -15.06 -21.34
N ASP A 182 -5.09 -14.54 -20.17
CA ASP A 182 -6.49 -14.43 -19.79
C ASP A 182 -7.17 -13.31 -20.59
N PRO A 183 -8.34 -13.56 -21.19
CA PRO A 183 -9.06 -12.55 -21.95
C PRO A 183 -9.38 -11.28 -21.15
N ASN A 184 -9.67 -11.39 -19.85
CA ASN A 184 -9.97 -10.22 -19.02
C ASN A 184 -8.71 -9.37 -18.75
N TYR A 185 -7.54 -10.01 -18.65
CA TYR A 185 -6.26 -9.30 -18.57
C TYR A 185 -6.00 -8.53 -19.86
N ILE A 186 -6.23 -9.16 -21.03
CA ILE A 186 -6.08 -8.52 -22.33
C ILE A 186 -7.02 -7.31 -22.44
N VAL A 187 -8.30 -7.46 -22.07
CA VAL A 187 -9.28 -6.37 -22.05
C VAL A 187 -8.82 -5.22 -21.15
N SER A 188 -8.35 -5.54 -19.96
CA SER A 188 -7.88 -4.52 -19.01
C SER A 188 -6.64 -3.80 -19.52
N ARG A 189 -5.72 -4.51 -20.16
CA ARG A 189 -4.52 -3.93 -20.77
C ARG A 189 -4.87 -2.97 -21.92
N GLU A 190 -5.74 -3.39 -22.83
CA GLU A 190 -6.19 -2.53 -23.94
C GLU A 190 -6.97 -1.31 -23.43
N PHE A 191 -7.74 -1.47 -22.36
CA PHE A 191 -8.42 -0.36 -21.72
C PHE A 191 -7.43 0.67 -21.15
N GLN A 192 -6.44 0.23 -20.35
CA GLN A 192 -5.42 1.13 -19.80
C GLN A 192 -4.63 1.85 -20.91
N LYS A 193 -4.26 1.11 -21.95
CA LYS A 193 -3.58 1.68 -23.13
C LYS A 193 -4.43 2.74 -23.82
N THR A 194 -5.72 2.51 -23.98
CA THR A 194 -6.65 3.46 -24.58
C THR A 194 -6.81 4.70 -23.73
N MET A 195 -6.93 4.52 -22.41
CA MET A 195 -7.14 5.62 -21.47
C MET A 195 -5.95 6.58 -21.36
N TYR A 196 -4.72 6.04 -21.41
CA TYR A 196 -3.51 6.77 -21.07
C TYR A 196 -2.47 6.81 -22.20
N GLY A 197 -2.86 6.55 -23.46
CA GLY A 197 -1.95 6.62 -24.61
C GLY A 197 -0.75 5.67 -24.51
N ASN A 198 -0.93 4.51 -23.87
CA ASN A 198 0.15 3.56 -23.59
C ASN A 198 1.29 4.11 -22.70
N HIS A 199 0.96 5.03 -21.78
CA HIS A 199 1.93 5.61 -20.86
C HIS A 199 2.64 4.52 -20.04
N ALA A 200 3.96 4.65 -19.85
CA ALA A 200 4.79 3.63 -19.21
C ALA A 200 4.29 3.28 -17.78
N ARG A 201 3.87 4.28 -17.01
CA ARG A 201 3.39 4.11 -15.63
C ARG A 201 1.92 3.64 -15.50
N ARG A 202 1.20 3.48 -16.61
CA ARG A 202 -0.21 3.04 -16.64
C ARG A 202 -0.38 1.67 -17.28
N GLN A 203 0.65 0.87 -17.28
CA GLN A 203 0.58 -0.51 -17.75
C GLN A 203 0.15 -1.44 -16.59
N ILE A 204 -0.55 -2.50 -16.94
CA ILE A 204 -0.90 -3.55 -15.99
C ILE A 204 0.36 -4.36 -15.66
N THR A 205 0.49 -4.79 -14.41
CA THR A 205 1.59 -5.62 -13.96
C THR A 205 1.77 -6.85 -14.85
N SER A 206 2.99 -7.08 -15.29
CA SER A 206 3.38 -8.18 -16.18
C SER A 206 4.43 -9.09 -15.53
N ALA A 207 4.56 -10.30 -16.06
CA ALA A 207 5.61 -11.23 -15.65
C ALA A 207 7.02 -10.63 -15.82
N ALA A 208 7.24 -9.84 -16.87
CA ALA A 208 8.52 -9.18 -17.12
C ALA A 208 8.89 -8.16 -16.03
N GLN A 209 7.91 -7.43 -15.50
CA GLN A 209 8.13 -6.48 -14.41
C GLN A 209 8.52 -7.19 -13.11
N ILE A 210 7.90 -8.35 -12.82
CA ILE A 210 8.28 -9.17 -11.66
C ILE A 210 9.71 -9.74 -11.83
N GLU A 211 10.04 -10.23 -13.03
CA GLU A 211 11.39 -10.75 -13.33
C GLU A 211 12.47 -9.68 -13.18
N ALA A 212 12.17 -8.43 -13.50
CA ALA A 212 13.10 -7.31 -13.43
C ALA A 212 13.39 -6.80 -12.01
N LEU A 213 12.63 -7.23 -10.98
CA LEU A 213 12.87 -6.83 -9.60
C LEU A 213 14.28 -7.18 -9.17
N ASN A 214 14.95 -6.26 -8.47
CA ASN A 214 16.29 -6.50 -7.94
C ASN A 214 16.53 -5.73 -6.64
N ILE A 215 17.31 -6.31 -5.76
CA ILE A 215 17.59 -5.76 -4.42
C ILE A 215 18.26 -4.40 -4.47
N PRO A 216 19.31 -4.14 -5.27
CA PRO A 216 19.95 -2.83 -5.29
C PRO A 216 18.97 -1.68 -5.59
N THR A 217 18.08 -1.85 -6.56
CA THR A 217 17.07 -0.83 -6.90
C THR A 217 16.05 -0.66 -5.76
N LEU A 218 15.57 -1.78 -5.17
CA LEU A 218 14.63 -1.73 -4.05
C LEU A 218 15.22 -1.04 -2.82
N GLN A 219 16.49 -1.28 -2.51
CA GLN A 219 17.22 -0.58 -1.43
C GLN A 219 17.34 0.92 -1.70
N ALA A 220 17.65 1.30 -2.93
CA ALA A 220 17.72 2.71 -3.34
C ALA A 220 16.33 3.39 -3.21
N ILE A 221 15.27 2.72 -3.63
CA ILE A 221 13.88 3.20 -3.50
C ILE A 221 13.49 3.34 -2.03
N HIS A 222 13.80 2.33 -1.18
CA HIS A 222 13.55 2.43 0.25
C HIS A 222 14.26 3.66 0.84
N SER A 223 15.53 3.86 0.54
CA SER A 223 16.30 5.01 1.01
C SER A 223 15.72 6.35 0.53
N LYS A 224 15.20 6.37 -0.70
CA LYS A 224 14.58 7.56 -1.30
C LYS A 224 13.23 7.92 -0.65
N LEU A 225 12.39 6.94 -0.34
CA LEU A 225 11.03 7.16 0.18
C LEU A 225 10.95 7.12 1.72
N TYR A 226 11.80 6.34 2.37
CA TYR A 226 11.73 6.08 3.83
C TYR A 226 13.03 6.41 4.57
N GLY A 227 14.00 7.02 3.91
CA GLY A 227 15.28 7.36 4.53
C GLY A 227 15.17 8.38 5.67
N TYR A 228 14.17 9.25 5.64
CA TYR A 228 13.92 10.28 6.64
C TYR A 228 12.44 10.36 7.00
N ALA A 229 12.14 10.66 8.26
CA ALA A 229 10.78 10.63 8.80
C ALA A 229 10.19 12.00 9.13
N ASP A 230 10.92 13.10 8.96
CA ASP A 230 10.49 14.44 9.38
C ASP A 230 9.34 15.01 8.52
N ASP A 231 9.13 14.52 7.32
CA ASP A 231 7.99 14.91 6.49
C ASP A 231 6.77 13.97 6.62
N PHE A 232 6.92 12.90 7.40
CA PHE A 232 5.81 12.02 7.71
C PHE A 232 4.91 12.59 8.80
N ARG A 233 3.61 12.52 8.58
CA ARG A 233 2.61 12.76 9.61
C ARG A 233 2.16 11.43 10.19
N PHE A 234 2.42 11.25 11.49
CA PHE A 234 1.99 10.06 12.22
C PHE A 234 0.60 10.26 12.81
N LEU A 235 -0.25 9.27 12.68
CA LEU A 235 -1.57 9.20 13.28
C LEU A 235 -1.67 7.92 14.11
N ILE A 236 -2.02 8.04 15.39
CA ILE A 236 -2.26 6.92 16.30
C ILE A 236 -3.72 6.98 16.75
N VAL A 237 -4.49 5.95 16.44
CA VAL A 237 -5.92 5.87 16.79
C VAL A 237 -6.21 4.52 17.44
N GLY A 238 -6.90 4.52 18.56
CA GLY A 238 -7.33 3.30 19.24
C GLY A 238 -7.37 3.44 20.74
N ASN A 239 -7.45 2.32 21.43
CA ASN A 239 -7.52 2.28 22.88
C ASN A 239 -6.14 2.51 23.52
N VAL A 240 -5.73 3.76 23.58
CA VAL A 240 -4.44 4.20 24.13
C VAL A 240 -4.63 5.28 25.17
N ASP A 241 -3.76 5.25 26.16
CA ASP A 241 -3.64 6.30 27.17
C ASP A 241 -2.47 7.22 26.79
N LEU A 242 -2.69 8.53 26.84
CA LEU A 242 -1.72 9.52 26.40
C LEU A 242 -0.44 9.55 27.25
N ASP A 243 -0.56 9.33 28.56
CA ASP A 243 0.58 9.43 29.48
C ASP A 243 1.52 8.22 29.32
N THR A 244 0.96 7.03 29.10
CA THR A 244 1.73 5.81 28.83
C THR A 244 2.27 5.74 27.42
N LEU A 245 1.55 6.28 26.43
CA LEU A 245 1.96 6.29 25.03
C LEU A 245 3.10 7.29 24.75
N LYS A 246 3.04 8.49 25.37
CA LYS A 246 3.97 9.57 25.08
C LYS A 246 5.45 9.20 25.26
N PRO A 247 5.88 8.52 26.36
CA PRO A 247 7.27 8.08 26.49
C PRO A 247 7.73 7.11 25.40
N LEU A 248 6.83 6.24 24.91
CA LEU A 248 7.12 5.31 23.81
C LEU A 248 7.30 6.05 22.48
N VAL A 249 6.41 7.00 22.19
CA VAL A 249 6.53 7.87 21.01
C VAL A 249 7.84 8.67 21.06
N GLU A 250 8.17 9.27 22.20
CA GLU A 250 9.43 10.00 22.40
C GLU A 250 10.66 9.09 22.17
N LYS A 251 10.59 7.82 22.60
CA LYS A 251 11.66 6.84 22.47
C LYS A 251 11.83 6.39 21.02
N TYR A 252 10.78 5.87 20.39
CA TYR A 252 10.86 5.20 19.08
C TYR A 252 10.75 6.20 17.91
N LEU A 253 9.69 6.99 17.84
CA LEU A 253 9.54 7.98 16.77
C LEU A 253 10.53 9.14 16.95
N GLY A 254 10.84 9.49 18.19
CA GLY A 254 11.88 10.47 18.50
C GLY A 254 13.31 10.05 18.10
N SER A 255 13.54 8.77 17.82
CA SER A 255 14.83 8.22 17.36
C SER A 255 14.88 7.98 15.84
N LEU A 256 13.80 8.24 15.10
CA LEU A 256 13.79 8.12 13.65
C LEU A 256 14.75 9.11 13.00
N PRO A 257 15.40 8.74 11.87
CA PRO A 257 16.26 9.65 11.14
C PRO A 257 15.47 10.84 10.57
N THR A 258 16.02 12.03 10.71
CA THR A 258 15.46 13.28 10.16
C THR A 258 16.58 14.09 9.50
N SER A 259 16.25 14.79 8.40
CA SER A 259 17.25 15.51 7.60
C SER A 259 17.08 17.04 7.60
N LYS A 260 15.87 17.56 7.83
CA LYS A 260 15.48 18.98 7.62
C LYS A 260 15.75 19.52 6.20
N LYS A 261 16.23 18.69 5.29
CA LYS A 261 16.58 19.05 3.91
C LYS A 261 15.78 18.27 2.88
N VAL A 262 15.16 17.17 3.29
CA VAL A 262 14.33 16.35 2.41
C VAL A 262 12.90 16.83 2.54
N GLU A 263 12.34 17.26 1.43
CA GLU A 263 10.93 17.58 1.29
C GLU A 263 10.34 16.60 0.27
N TYR A 264 9.41 15.79 0.73
CA TYR A 264 8.69 14.88 -0.13
C TYR A 264 7.53 15.62 -0.80
N ALA A 265 7.51 15.64 -2.11
CA ALA A 265 6.50 16.33 -2.88
C ALA A 265 5.96 15.45 -4.00
N VAL A 266 4.71 15.67 -4.37
CA VAL A 266 4.16 15.07 -5.58
C VAL A 266 4.88 15.64 -6.78
N VAL A 267 5.41 14.76 -7.61
CA VAL A 267 6.03 15.11 -8.90
C VAL A 267 5.02 14.86 -9.99
N ASP A 268 4.87 15.81 -10.90
CA ASP A 268 4.08 15.59 -12.09
C ASP A 268 4.80 14.60 -13.01
N ASP A 269 4.27 13.40 -13.10
CA ASP A 269 4.83 12.29 -13.84
C ASP A 269 4.37 12.25 -15.31
N GLY A 270 3.59 13.26 -15.73
CA GLY A 270 3.08 13.37 -17.09
C GLY A 270 1.93 12.42 -17.43
N VAL A 271 1.45 11.64 -16.45
CA VAL A 271 0.28 10.76 -16.65
C VAL A 271 -0.96 11.62 -16.87
N ARG A 272 -1.63 11.43 -18.00
CA ARG A 272 -2.86 12.12 -18.38
C ARG A 272 -3.80 11.18 -19.10
N PHE A 273 -5.09 11.43 -19.00
CA PHE A 273 -6.04 10.84 -19.91
C PHE A 273 -5.77 11.33 -21.34
N VAL A 274 -6.07 10.48 -22.32
CA VAL A 274 -5.97 10.90 -23.73
C VAL A 274 -7.00 11.97 -24.05
N ASP A 275 -6.60 12.97 -24.82
CA ASP A 275 -7.47 14.05 -25.25
C ASP A 275 -8.41 13.64 -26.37
N GLY A 276 -9.57 14.30 -26.43
CA GLY A 276 -10.52 14.18 -27.51
C GLY A 276 -11.42 12.96 -27.43
N ASN A 277 -12.02 12.60 -28.55
CA ASN A 277 -12.96 11.48 -28.66
C ASN A 277 -12.23 10.25 -29.21
N VAL A 278 -11.97 9.27 -28.36
CA VAL A 278 -11.26 8.02 -28.70
C VAL A 278 -12.25 6.87 -28.69
N VAL A 279 -12.28 6.09 -29.77
CA VAL A 279 -13.07 4.86 -29.89
C VAL A 279 -12.10 3.70 -30.09
N ASN A 280 -12.16 2.70 -29.23
CA ASN A 280 -11.42 1.45 -29.36
C ASN A 280 -12.42 0.28 -29.37
N ASP A 281 -12.65 -0.29 -30.54
CA ASP A 281 -13.42 -1.52 -30.74
C ASP A 281 -12.44 -2.66 -31.07
N PHE A 282 -12.28 -3.59 -30.17
CA PHE A 282 -11.37 -4.73 -30.35
C PHE A 282 -12.00 -6.04 -29.92
N ARG A 283 -11.41 -7.14 -30.36
CA ARG A 283 -11.90 -8.50 -30.07
C ARG A 283 -10.78 -9.36 -29.51
N THR A 284 -11.12 -10.17 -28.52
CA THR A 284 -10.23 -11.21 -27.98
C THR A 284 -10.98 -12.54 -27.91
N ALA A 285 -10.25 -13.65 -28.05
CA ALA A 285 -10.84 -14.97 -27.97
C ALA A 285 -11.32 -15.27 -26.55
N MET A 286 -12.57 -15.74 -26.42
CA MET A 286 -13.17 -16.14 -25.15
C MET A 286 -13.94 -17.46 -25.34
N GLN A 287 -14.10 -18.24 -24.25
CA GLN A 287 -14.91 -19.47 -24.30
C GLN A 287 -16.39 -19.19 -24.56
N GLN A 288 -16.92 -18.11 -24.01
CA GLN A 288 -18.30 -17.67 -24.22
C GLN A 288 -18.29 -16.25 -24.79
N PRO A 289 -19.05 -15.99 -25.86
CA PRO A 289 -19.18 -14.64 -26.41
C PRO A 289 -19.68 -13.66 -25.36
N LYS A 290 -18.97 -12.56 -25.20
CA LYS A 290 -19.28 -11.49 -24.25
C LYS A 290 -18.96 -10.15 -24.89
N VAL A 291 -19.81 -9.16 -24.69
CA VAL A 291 -19.53 -7.76 -25.02
C VAL A 291 -19.39 -7.00 -23.71
N SER A 292 -18.35 -6.20 -23.60
CA SER A 292 -18.17 -5.25 -22.50
C SER A 292 -18.04 -3.85 -23.10
N VAL A 293 -18.78 -2.93 -22.57
CA VAL A 293 -18.74 -1.52 -22.98
C VAL A 293 -18.24 -0.69 -21.81
N ARG A 294 -17.29 0.18 -22.09
CA ARG A 294 -16.76 1.15 -21.12
C ARG A 294 -16.75 2.53 -21.76
N LEU A 295 -17.55 3.44 -21.22
CA LEU A 295 -17.57 4.84 -21.62
C LEU A 295 -16.87 5.62 -20.51
N VAL A 296 -15.87 6.41 -20.87
CA VAL A 296 -15.15 7.21 -19.89
C VAL A 296 -15.15 8.67 -20.35
N TYR A 297 -15.48 9.52 -19.41
CA TYR A 297 -15.42 10.98 -19.56
C TYR A 297 -14.41 11.51 -18.58
N SER A 298 -13.51 12.36 -19.02
CA SER A 298 -12.51 13.01 -18.20
C SER A 298 -12.32 14.47 -18.60
N GLY A 299 -11.77 15.27 -17.73
CA GLY A 299 -11.46 16.66 -17.99
C GLY A 299 -11.07 17.41 -16.74
N ASP A 300 -10.57 18.62 -16.92
CA ASP A 300 -10.15 19.50 -15.84
C ASP A 300 -11.33 19.86 -14.93
N MET A 301 -11.14 19.71 -13.62
CA MET A 301 -12.12 20.12 -12.63
C MET A 301 -11.46 20.32 -11.27
N GLU A 302 -11.63 21.49 -10.70
CA GLU A 302 -11.12 21.84 -9.37
C GLU A 302 -11.59 20.82 -8.30
N ASN A 303 -10.65 20.29 -7.54
CA ASN A 303 -10.92 19.33 -6.46
C ASN A 303 -11.37 20.06 -5.17
N ASN A 304 -12.61 20.47 -5.14
CA ASN A 304 -13.25 21.05 -3.96
C ASN A 304 -14.49 20.23 -3.52
N ALA A 305 -14.98 20.49 -2.31
CA ALA A 305 -16.09 19.74 -1.73
C ALA A 305 -17.38 19.79 -2.59
N LYS A 306 -17.67 20.94 -3.21
CA LYS A 306 -18.83 21.14 -4.07
C LYS A 306 -18.73 20.27 -5.33
N ASN A 307 -17.59 20.31 -6.01
CA ASN A 307 -17.40 19.56 -7.26
C ASN A 307 -17.38 18.06 -7.00
N ARG A 308 -16.74 17.59 -5.92
CA ARG A 308 -16.81 16.17 -5.52
C ARG A 308 -18.26 15.72 -5.30
N MET A 309 -19.07 16.53 -4.62
CA MET A 309 -20.48 16.22 -4.41
C MET A 309 -21.27 16.19 -5.72
N ILE A 310 -21.00 17.11 -6.65
CA ILE A 310 -21.65 17.15 -7.97
C ILE A 310 -21.32 15.87 -8.76
N VAL A 311 -20.05 15.48 -8.83
CA VAL A 311 -19.64 14.26 -9.56
C VAL A 311 -20.25 13.01 -8.92
N GLU A 312 -20.28 12.93 -7.60
CA GLU A 312 -20.89 11.80 -6.88
C GLU A 312 -22.42 11.72 -7.16
N LEU A 313 -23.15 12.82 -7.03
CA LEU A 313 -24.58 12.84 -7.27
C LEU A 313 -24.91 12.54 -8.72
N LEU A 314 -24.14 13.06 -9.68
CA LEU A 314 -24.31 12.77 -11.09
C LEU A 314 -24.06 11.29 -11.39
N SER A 315 -23.02 10.70 -10.81
CA SER A 315 -22.72 9.27 -10.96
C SER A 315 -23.88 8.41 -10.46
N ARG A 316 -24.44 8.71 -9.30
CA ARG A 316 -25.60 7.99 -8.73
C ARG A 316 -26.86 8.15 -9.60
N ALA A 317 -27.12 9.36 -10.10
CA ALA A 317 -28.25 9.62 -10.98
C ALA A 317 -28.14 8.87 -12.30
N LEU A 318 -26.96 8.85 -12.91
CA LEU A 318 -26.68 8.12 -14.14
C LEU A 318 -26.73 6.61 -13.92
N ASP A 319 -26.18 6.09 -12.81
CA ASP A 319 -26.25 4.68 -12.46
C ASP A 319 -27.70 4.19 -12.43
N SER A 320 -28.56 4.91 -11.72
CA SER A 320 -30.01 4.61 -11.67
C SER A 320 -30.66 4.65 -13.05
N ARG A 321 -30.37 5.68 -13.86
CA ARG A 321 -30.97 5.82 -15.20
C ARG A 321 -30.50 4.77 -16.18
N TYR A 322 -29.22 4.43 -16.18
CA TYR A 322 -28.67 3.39 -17.04
C TYR A 322 -29.13 2.00 -16.60
N MET A 323 -29.30 1.77 -15.30
CA MET A 323 -29.89 0.53 -14.78
C MET A 323 -31.28 0.32 -15.34
N ILE A 324 -32.14 1.35 -15.32
CA ILE A 324 -33.51 1.29 -15.91
C ILE A 324 -33.42 1.09 -17.42
N SER A 325 -32.68 1.94 -18.14
CA SER A 325 -32.75 1.98 -19.61
C SER A 325 -32.06 0.79 -20.28
N ILE A 326 -30.98 0.27 -19.71
CA ILE A 326 -30.19 -0.82 -20.33
C ILE A 326 -30.61 -2.18 -19.79
N ARG A 327 -30.80 -2.31 -18.47
CA ARG A 327 -31.14 -3.58 -17.84
C ARG A 327 -32.67 -3.85 -17.96
N GLU A 328 -33.49 -2.93 -17.45
CA GLU A 328 -34.93 -3.19 -17.29
C GLU A 328 -35.69 -3.07 -18.61
N GLU A 329 -35.44 -1.99 -19.39
CA GLU A 329 -36.18 -1.75 -20.64
C GLU A 329 -35.62 -2.57 -21.81
N LYS A 330 -34.27 -2.74 -21.90
CA LYS A 330 -33.65 -3.40 -23.06
C LYS A 330 -33.16 -4.82 -22.78
N GLY A 331 -33.01 -5.22 -21.51
CA GLY A 331 -32.51 -6.55 -21.15
C GLY A 331 -31.08 -6.81 -21.63
N GLY A 332 -30.28 -5.74 -21.87
CA GLY A 332 -28.97 -5.83 -22.51
C GLY A 332 -27.87 -6.33 -21.58
N THR A 333 -28.07 -6.22 -20.27
CA THR A 333 -27.08 -6.63 -19.28
C THR A 333 -27.73 -6.95 -17.94
N TYR A 334 -27.01 -7.67 -17.06
CA TYR A 334 -27.45 -7.89 -15.68
C TYR A 334 -27.20 -6.66 -14.77
N GLY A 335 -26.30 -5.77 -15.13
CA GLY A 335 -25.99 -4.58 -14.34
C GLY A 335 -25.22 -3.55 -15.13
N VAL A 336 -25.39 -2.31 -14.71
CA VAL A 336 -24.61 -1.16 -15.15
C VAL A 336 -23.94 -0.59 -13.92
N SER A 337 -22.73 -0.11 -14.03
CA SER A 337 -22.04 0.60 -12.97
C SER A 337 -21.57 1.97 -13.48
N VAL A 338 -21.91 3.01 -12.75
CA VAL A 338 -21.40 4.35 -13.00
C VAL A 338 -20.57 4.80 -11.80
N GLN A 339 -19.32 5.09 -12.04
CA GLN A 339 -18.40 5.55 -11.02
C GLN A 339 -17.74 6.85 -11.48
N GLY A 340 -17.65 7.82 -10.60
CA GLY A 340 -16.98 9.08 -10.87
C GLY A 340 -16.26 9.62 -9.66
N GLY A 341 -15.20 10.36 -9.90
CA GLY A 341 -14.38 10.99 -8.87
C GLY A 341 -13.60 12.18 -9.43
N ILE A 342 -12.97 12.92 -8.54
CA ILE A 342 -12.02 13.98 -8.88
C ILE A 342 -10.70 13.64 -8.22
N GLU A 343 -9.70 13.44 -9.03
CA GLU A 343 -8.32 13.30 -8.57
C GLU A 343 -7.73 14.70 -8.28
N LYS A 344 -6.82 14.74 -7.34
CA LYS A 344 -6.10 15.97 -7.00
C LYS A 344 -4.74 16.02 -7.69
N TYR A 345 -4.18 14.86 -7.95
CA TYR A 345 -2.82 14.70 -8.46
C TYR A 345 -2.80 13.79 -9.68
N PRO A 346 -1.87 13.99 -10.62
CA PRO A 346 -0.89 15.07 -10.68
C PRO A 346 -1.52 16.42 -11.04
N THR A 347 -2.71 16.42 -11.64
CA THR A 347 -3.56 17.56 -11.97
C THR A 347 -4.97 17.34 -11.44
N GLU A 348 -5.70 18.43 -11.22
CA GLU A 348 -7.08 18.35 -10.76
C GLU A 348 -8.00 17.98 -11.93
N GLU A 349 -8.34 16.70 -12.04
CA GLU A 349 -9.15 16.13 -13.11
C GLU A 349 -10.34 15.32 -12.56
N TYR A 350 -11.49 15.41 -13.21
CA TYR A 350 -12.57 14.44 -12.98
C TYR A 350 -12.45 13.26 -13.94
N MET A 351 -12.90 12.13 -13.50
CA MET A 351 -13.16 10.95 -14.32
C MET A 351 -14.52 10.40 -13.97
N MET A 352 -15.30 10.00 -14.99
CA MET A 352 -16.55 9.28 -14.84
C MET A 352 -16.57 8.10 -15.81
N ALA A 353 -16.70 6.89 -15.27
CA ALA A 353 -16.77 5.66 -16.05
C ALA A 353 -18.17 5.02 -15.97
N ILE A 354 -18.70 4.60 -17.10
CA ILE A 354 -19.94 3.84 -17.25
C ILE A 354 -19.54 2.48 -17.82
N VAL A 355 -19.89 1.40 -17.14
CA VAL A 355 -19.48 0.04 -17.49
C VAL A 355 -20.69 -0.89 -17.50
N PHE A 356 -20.82 -1.66 -18.58
CA PHE A 356 -21.85 -2.70 -18.72
C PHE A 356 -21.46 -3.79 -19.71
#